data_0fa9140385ec068958a5eced5ce947e0
#
_entry.id   0fa9140385ec068958a5eced5ce947e0
#
_cell.length_a   1.000
_cell.length_b   1.000
_cell.length_c   1.000
_cell.angle_alpha   90.00
_cell.angle_beta   90.00
_cell.angle_gamma   90.00
#
_symmetry.space_group_name_H-M   'P 1'
#
loop_
_entity.id
_entity.type
_entity.pdbx_description
1 polymer ?
#
loop_
_entity_poly.entity_id
_entity_poly.type
_entity_poly.pdbx_seq_one_letter_code
_entity_poly.pdbx_strand_id
1 'polypeptide(L)'
;MKVLIVGSGGREHAIAYSVAKSDKVDKIYCTPGNAGISEYAECAPIGAMEFDKITAFAKEKEVDLVIVGMDDPLVGGLVDCLEAEGIRTFGPKKAAAILEGSKAFSKDLMKKYNIPTAAYENFTDPEKALSYLETAKYPIVLKADGLALGKGVLICNTLEEAKEGVRTIMQDKKFGDAGNEMVIEEFMTGREVSVLSFVDGKTIKTMTSAQDHKRAGDGDTGLNTGGMGTFSPSPFYTKEVDEFCQKHIYQATVDAMRAEGRPFKGVIFFGLMLTEEGPKVLEYNARFGDPEAQVVLPRMKNDIIEVVEACIDGTLDQVDLQFEDNAAVCVVLASEGYPVSYEKGLPISGLEKFKDEEGYYCFHAGTKFDGENIVTNGGRVLGITAKGKDLKEARANAYAATEWVQFDNKYMRHDIGKAI
;
A
#
# COMPACT_ATOMS: atom_id res chain seq x y z
N MET A 1 22.44 13.18 -6.57
CA MET A 1 21.94 12.07 -7.41
C MET A 1 20.63 12.40 -8.08
N LYS A 2 20.32 11.72 -9.18
CA LYS A 2 19.05 11.79 -9.88
C LYS A 2 18.20 10.58 -9.54
N VAL A 3 16.97 10.79 -9.10
CA VAL A 3 16.04 9.73 -8.66
C VAL A 3 14.83 9.69 -9.57
N LEU A 4 14.43 8.50 -9.99
CA LEU A 4 13.18 8.25 -10.72
C LEU A 4 12.22 7.48 -9.83
N ILE A 5 11.00 7.99 -9.68
CA ILE A 5 9.90 7.32 -8.97
C ILE A 5 8.93 6.77 -10.02
N VAL A 6 8.54 5.51 -9.90
CA VAL A 6 7.55 4.87 -10.78
C VAL A 6 6.22 4.74 -10.06
N GLY A 7 5.20 5.38 -10.60
CA GLY A 7 3.85 5.39 -10.07
C GLY A 7 3.17 6.75 -10.20
N SER A 8 1.93 6.87 -9.74
CA SER A 8 1.13 8.07 -9.97
C SER A 8 0.13 8.40 -8.84
N GLY A 9 0.19 7.68 -7.73
CA GLY A 9 -0.79 7.82 -6.65
C GLY A 9 -0.31 8.67 -5.47
N GLY A 10 -1.13 8.71 -4.43
CA GLY A 10 -0.83 9.45 -3.21
C GLY A 10 0.40 8.92 -2.48
N ARG A 11 0.61 7.62 -2.51
CA ARG A 11 1.82 6.96 -2.00
C ARG A 11 3.07 7.47 -2.70
N GLU A 12 3.07 7.57 -4.03
CA GLU A 12 4.20 8.08 -4.81
C GLU A 12 4.42 9.57 -4.55
N HIS A 13 3.36 10.33 -4.30
CA HIS A 13 3.49 11.73 -3.89
C HIS A 13 4.19 11.84 -2.52
N ALA A 14 3.80 11.00 -1.55
CA ALA A 14 4.46 10.96 -0.24
C ALA A 14 5.93 10.54 -0.35
N ILE A 15 6.25 9.59 -1.23
CA ILE A 15 7.63 9.20 -1.53
C ILE A 15 8.40 10.38 -2.12
N ALA A 16 7.84 11.07 -3.12
CA ALA A 16 8.46 12.25 -3.74
C ALA A 16 8.75 13.35 -2.72
N TYR A 17 7.80 13.63 -1.85
CA TYR A 17 7.97 14.55 -0.73
C TYR A 17 9.17 14.17 0.14
N SER A 18 9.27 12.91 0.53
CA SER A 18 10.36 12.41 1.37
C SER A 18 11.71 12.45 0.67
N VAL A 19 11.75 12.08 -0.62
CA VAL A 19 12.95 12.13 -1.47
C VAL A 19 13.44 13.56 -1.65
N ALA A 20 12.51 14.52 -1.82
CA ALA A 20 12.85 15.93 -1.99
C ALA A 20 13.51 16.56 -0.76
N LYS A 21 13.36 15.96 0.42
CA LYS A 21 14.01 16.41 1.66
C LYS A 21 15.47 15.98 1.76
N SER A 22 15.93 15.07 0.92
CA SER A 22 17.29 14.56 0.98
C SER A 22 18.28 15.52 0.31
N ASP A 23 19.34 15.85 1.04
CA ASP A 23 20.44 16.65 0.50
C ASP A 23 21.26 15.90 -0.57
N LYS A 24 21.09 14.61 -0.67
CA LYS A 24 21.75 13.76 -1.68
C LYS A 24 21.12 13.86 -3.06
N VAL A 25 19.91 14.40 -3.18
CA VAL A 25 19.09 14.41 -4.40
C VAL A 25 19.14 15.77 -5.07
N ASP A 26 19.57 15.79 -6.34
CA ASP A 26 19.65 16.99 -7.17
C ASP A 26 18.43 17.13 -8.07
N LYS A 27 17.87 16.01 -8.52
CA LYS A 27 16.75 15.98 -9.46
C LYS A 27 15.88 14.77 -9.22
N ILE A 28 14.56 14.97 -9.28
CA ILE A 28 13.56 13.91 -9.20
C ILE A 28 12.77 13.86 -10.49
N TYR A 29 12.61 12.66 -11.03
CA TYR A 29 11.67 12.34 -12.11
C TYR A 29 10.60 11.41 -11.58
N CYS A 30 9.41 11.45 -12.19
CA CYS A 30 8.33 10.50 -11.89
C CYS A 30 7.62 10.08 -13.18
N THR A 31 7.28 8.80 -13.27
CA THR A 31 6.52 8.26 -14.39
C THR A 31 5.36 7.40 -13.90
N PRO A 32 4.10 7.66 -14.31
CA PRO A 32 3.66 8.87 -15.02
C PRO A 32 3.49 10.09 -14.11
N GLY A 33 3.43 9.92 -12.77
CA GLY A 33 3.21 11.00 -11.83
C GLY A 33 1.77 11.53 -11.84
N ASN A 34 1.57 12.65 -11.17
CA ASN A 34 0.31 13.38 -11.13
C ASN A 34 0.58 14.87 -10.92
N ALA A 35 -0.47 15.69 -10.87
CA ALA A 35 -0.32 17.13 -10.76
C ALA A 35 0.43 17.60 -9.50
N GLY A 36 0.22 16.93 -8.36
CA GLY A 36 0.89 17.28 -7.10
C GLY A 36 2.35 16.85 -7.09
N ILE A 37 2.65 15.68 -7.63
CA ILE A 37 4.03 15.17 -7.73
C ILE A 37 4.91 16.13 -8.54
N SER A 38 4.33 16.83 -9.51
CA SER A 38 5.04 17.79 -10.35
C SER A 38 5.67 18.95 -9.57
N GLU A 39 5.26 19.19 -8.33
CA GLU A 39 5.90 20.19 -7.46
C GLU A 39 7.32 19.77 -7.05
N TYR A 40 7.57 18.47 -6.96
CA TYR A 40 8.87 17.90 -6.57
C TYR A 40 9.64 17.29 -7.72
N ALA A 41 8.95 16.83 -8.75
CA ALA A 41 9.52 16.00 -9.81
C ALA A 41 9.11 16.48 -11.20
N GLU A 42 9.97 16.23 -12.17
CA GLU A 42 9.61 16.31 -13.57
C GLU A 42 8.88 15.01 -13.95
N CYS A 43 7.59 15.13 -14.25
CA CYS A 43 6.77 13.99 -14.64
C CYS A 43 6.89 13.70 -16.13
N ALA A 44 7.07 12.43 -16.48
CA ALA A 44 7.12 11.98 -17.86
C ALA A 44 5.89 11.10 -18.18
N PRO A 45 5.27 11.24 -19.36
CA PRO A 45 4.05 10.52 -19.72
C PRO A 45 4.35 9.07 -20.13
N ILE A 46 5.00 8.33 -19.27
CA ILE A 46 5.35 6.92 -19.48
C ILE A 46 4.57 6.08 -18.45
N GLY A 47 3.76 5.14 -18.92
CA GLY A 47 3.00 4.26 -18.04
C GLY A 47 3.91 3.33 -17.23
N ALA A 48 3.46 2.97 -16.03
CA ALA A 48 4.25 2.16 -15.09
C ALA A 48 4.57 0.75 -15.62
N MET A 49 3.80 0.25 -16.60
CA MET A 49 4.02 -1.06 -17.22
C MET A 49 4.79 -0.99 -18.54
N GLU A 50 5.20 0.18 -18.98
CA GLU A 50 6.00 0.38 -20.18
C GLU A 50 7.51 0.23 -19.86
N PHE A 51 7.93 -0.97 -19.53
CA PHE A 51 9.25 -1.26 -18.97
C PHE A 51 10.41 -0.81 -19.87
N ASP A 52 10.31 -1.03 -21.19
CA ASP A 52 11.35 -0.62 -22.14
C ASP A 52 11.49 0.90 -22.20
N LYS A 53 10.39 1.61 -22.15
CA LYS A 53 10.37 3.09 -22.15
C LYS A 53 10.91 3.65 -20.82
N ILE A 54 10.55 3.03 -19.69
CA ILE A 54 11.07 3.41 -18.37
C ILE A 54 12.60 3.22 -18.34
N THR A 55 13.08 2.09 -18.82
CA THR A 55 14.51 1.78 -18.86
C THR A 55 15.27 2.75 -19.76
N ALA A 56 14.74 3.03 -20.95
CA ALA A 56 15.33 3.99 -21.88
C ALA A 56 15.37 5.41 -21.29
N PHE A 57 14.30 5.83 -20.62
CA PHE A 57 14.21 7.12 -19.94
C PHE A 57 15.25 7.24 -18.82
N ALA A 58 15.39 6.21 -18.00
CA ALA A 58 16.37 6.17 -16.91
C ALA A 58 17.80 6.29 -17.43
N LYS A 59 18.11 5.64 -18.55
CA LYS A 59 19.42 5.75 -19.20
C LYS A 59 19.64 7.13 -19.81
N GLU A 60 18.67 7.66 -20.55
CA GLU A 60 18.75 8.98 -21.18
C GLU A 60 18.98 10.08 -20.16
N LYS A 61 18.27 10.03 -19.05
CA LYS A 61 18.37 11.02 -17.97
C LYS A 61 19.51 10.75 -16.99
N GLU A 62 20.25 9.69 -17.19
CA GLU A 62 21.34 9.28 -16.29
C GLU A 62 20.87 9.15 -14.84
N VAL A 63 19.75 8.47 -14.63
CA VAL A 63 19.17 8.24 -13.32
C VAL A 63 20.07 7.34 -12.46
N ASP A 64 20.34 7.77 -11.24
CA ASP A 64 21.21 7.04 -10.29
C ASP A 64 20.45 6.00 -9.49
N LEU A 65 19.15 6.23 -9.25
CA LEU A 65 18.31 5.39 -8.40
C LEU A 65 16.87 5.43 -8.88
N VAL A 66 16.25 4.24 -9.01
CA VAL A 66 14.82 4.11 -9.29
C VAL A 66 14.10 3.56 -8.06
N ILE A 67 13.00 4.18 -7.69
CA ILE A 67 12.10 3.70 -6.63
C ILE A 67 10.77 3.30 -7.28
N VAL A 68 10.42 2.02 -7.19
CA VAL A 68 9.16 1.52 -7.73
C VAL A 68 8.10 1.51 -6.63
N GLY A 69 7.08 2.34 -6.78
CA GLY A 69 6.10 2.58 -5.72
C GLY A 69 4.87 1.67 -5.76
N MET A 70 4.55 1.04 -6.89
CA MET A 70 3.29 0.32 -7.06
C MET A 70 3.49 -1.16 -7.41
N ASP A 71 2.45 -1.96 -7.19
CA ASP A 71 2.45 -3.41 -7.24
C ASP A 71 2.62 -4.00 -8.65
N ASP A 72 1.82 -3.56 -9.63
CA ASP A 72 1.83 -4.13 -10.97
C ASP A 72 3.23 -4.22 -11.60
N PRO A 73 4.03 -3.14 -11.66
CA PRO A 73 5.37 -3.24 -12.24
C PRO A 73 6.33 -4.10 -11.40
N LEU A 74 6.15 -4.15 -10.08
CA LEU A 74 6.97 -5.02 -9.22
C LEU A 74 6.71 -6.49 -9.51
N VAL A 75 5.45 -6.88 -9.54
CA VAL A 75 5.03 -8.25 -9.86
C VAL A 75 5.41 -8.61 -11.31
N GLY A 76 5.37 -7.63 -12.21
CA GLY A 76 5.75 -7.78 -13.62
C GLY A 76 7.23 -7.89 -13.90
N GLY A 77 8.11 -7.54 -12.94
CA GLY A 77 9.56 -7.69 -13.08
C GLY A 77 10.31 -6.44 -13.52
N LEU A 78 9.78 -5.23 -13.27
CA LEU A 78 10.48 -3.99 -13.64
C LEU A 78 11.84 -3.86 -12.96
N VAL A 79 11.96 -4.28 -11.70
CA VAL A 79 13.25 -4.24 -10.98
C VAL A 79 14.30 -5.09 -11.69
N ASP A 80 13.91 -6.30 -12.12
CA ASP A 80 14.80 -7.19 -12.89
C ASP A 80 15.26 -6.52 -14.18
N CYS A 81 14.36 -5.88 -14.91
CA CYS A 81 14.68 -5.18 -16.16
C CYS A 81 15.69 -4.05 -15.94
N LEU A 82 15.47 -3.23 -14.90
CA LEU A 82 16.33 -2.08 -14.61
C LEU A 82 17.72 -2.53 -14.10
N GLU A 83 17.76 -3.51 -13.20
CA GLU A 83 19.02 -4.04 -12.69
C GLU A 83 19.85 -4.74 -13.76
N ALA A 84 19.22 -5.42 -14.72
CA ALA A 84 19.89 -6.01 -15.86
C ALA A 84 20.66 -4.98 -16.71
N GLU A 85 20.22 -3.72 -16.66
CA GLU A 85 20.87 -2.60 -17.35
C GLU A 85 21.80 -1.80 -16.42
N GLY A 86 22.10 -2.32 -15.23
CA GLY A 86 23.01 -1.69 -14.28
C GLY A 86 22.41 -0.50 -13.52
N ILE A 87 21.09 -0.34 -13.52
CA ILE A 87 20.41 0.76 -12.84
C ILE A 87 20.01 0.32 -11.44
N ARG A 88 20.51 1.02 -10.42
CA ARG A 88 20.16 0.76 -9.01
C ARG A 88 18.68 0.99 -8.82
N THR A 89 17.98 -0.01 -8.27
CA THR A 89 16.53 0.03 -8.14
C THR A 89 16.10 -0.46 -6.77
N PHE A 90 15.20 0.30 -6.14
CA PHE A 90 14.58 -0.07 -4.88
C PHE A 90 13.21 -0.71 -5.13
N GLY A 91 13.08 -1.94 -4.69
CA GLY A 91 11.89 -2.77 -4.83
C GLY A 91 12.28 -4.23 -4.97
N PRO A 92 11.35 -5.15 -4.69
CA PRO A 92 11.62 -6.57 -4.87
C PRO A 92 11.69 -6.95 -6.33
N LYS A 93 12.57 -7.89 -6.65
CA LYS A 93 12.58 -8.58 -7.95
C LYS A 93 11.30 -9.39 -8.10
N LYS A 94 10.97 -9.76 -9.32
CA LYS A 94 9.77 -10.55 -9.64
C LYS A 94 9.67 -11.80 -8.76
N ALA A 95 10.79 -12.51 -8.56
CA ALA A 95 10.82 -13.71 -7.73
C ALA A 95 10.38 -13.46 -6.27
N ALA A 96 10.69 -12.29 -5.72
CA ALA A 96 10.29 -11.92 -4.35
C ALA A 96 8.92 -11.23 -4.31
N ALA A 97 8.54 -10.50 -5.36
CA ALA A 97 7.26 -9.82 -5.46
C ALA A 97 6.06 -10.78 -5.50
N ILE A 98 6.30 -12.06 -5.72
CA ILE A 98 5.28 -13.12 -5.62
C ILE A 98 4.62 -13.13 -4.24
N LEU A 99 5.28 -12.60 -3.22
CA LEU A 99 4.71 -12.46 -1.88
C LEU A 99 3.39 -11.68 -1.89
N GLU A 100 3.27 -10.70 -2.78
CA GLU A 100 2.00 -10.00 -3.07
C GLU A 100 1.30 -10.59 -4.30
N GLY A 101 2.05 -11.00 -5.30
CA GLY A 101 1.54 -11.46 -6.60
C GLY A 101 0.75 -12.76 -6.51
N SER A 102 0.96 -13.58 -5.50
CA SER A 102 0.23 -14.83 -5.27
C SER A 102 -0.14 -15.00 -3.80
N LYS A 103 -1.42 -14.96 -3.51
CA LYS A 103 -1.97 -15.22 -2.18
C LYS A 103 -1.76 -16.68 -1.78
N ALA A 104 -1.91 -17.60 -2.74
CA ALA A 104 -1.65 -19.02 -2.51
C ALA A 104 -0.20 -19.26 -2.10
N PHE A 105 0.76 -18.64 -2.79
CA PHE A 105 2.17 -18.71 -2.42
C PHE A 105 2.41 -18.22 -1.00
N SER A 106 1.89 -17.04 -0.65
CA SER A 106 2.11 -16.43 0.67
C SER A 106 1.50 -17.27 1.79
N LYS A 107 0.32 -17.85 1.57
CA LYS A 107 -0.31 -18.76 2.55
C LYS A 107 0.52 -20.02 2.75
N ASP A 108 0.99 -20.64 1.67
CA ASP A 108 1.83 -21.83 1.74
C ASP A 108 3.18 -21.54 2.42
N LEU A 109 3.77 -20.36 2.15
CA LEU A 109 4.96 -19.90 2.82
C LEU A 109 4.76 -19.80 4.34
N MET A 110 3.68 -19.14 4.76
CA MET A 110 3.37 -18.97 6.17
C MET A 110 3.14 -20.30 6.88
N LYS A 111 2.43 -21.22 6.22
CA LYS A 111 2.22 -22.58 6.76
C LYS A 111 3.54 -23.33 6.91
N LYS A 112 4.39 -23.32 5.89
CA LYS A 112 5.67 -24.02 5.87
C LYS A 112 6.64 -23.54 6.96
N TYR A 113 6.65 -22.24 7.22
CA TYR A 113 7.58 -21.62 8.18
C TYR A 113 6.94 -21.21 9.50
N ASN A 114 5.73 -21.72 9.79
CA ASN A 114 5.00 -21.48 11.04
C ASN A 114 4.77 -19.99 11.37
N ILE A 115 4.48 -19.20 10.36
CA ILE A 115 4.10 -17.80 10.53
C ILE A 115 2.60 -17.72 10.79
N PRO A 116 2.14 -17.11 11.89
CA PRO A 116 0.71 -17.06 12.23
C PRO A 116 -0.15 -16.41 11.15
N THR A 117 -1.16 -17.12 10.68
CA THR A 117 -2.17 -16.65 9.72
C THR A 117 -3.46 -17.46 9.86
N ALA A 118 -4.53 -17.04 9.17
CA ALA A 118 -5.78 -17.79 9.12
C ALA A 118 -5.60 -19.18 8.52
N ALA A 119 -6.33 -20.16 9.03
CA ALA A 119 -6.41 -21.49 8.41
C ALA A 119 -7.00 -21.36 7.00
N TYR A 120 -6.47 -22.10 6.04
CA TYR A 120 -6.80 -21.95 4.64
C TYR A 120 -6.65 -23.25 3.85
N GLU A 121 -7.23 -23.26 2.65
CA GLU A 121 -6.97 -24.24 1.58
C GLU A 121 -6.92 -23.54 0.22
N ASN A 122 -6.08 -24.04 -0.67
CA ASN A 122 -5.94 -23.53 -2.04
C ASN A 122 -6.69 -24.45 -3.03
N PHE A 123 -7.36 -23.86 -4.00
CA PHE A 123 -8.12 -24.58 -5.01
C PHE A 123 -7.83 -24.08 -6.41
N THR A 124 -7.58 -25.00 -7.33
CA THR A 124 -7.51 -24.77 -8.78
C THR A 124 -8.73 -25.36 -9.51
N ASP A 125 -9.45 -26.25 -8.83
CA ASP A 125 -10.65 -26.94 -9.35
C ASP A 125 -11.90 -26.41 -8.63
N PRO A 126 -12.83 -25.77 -9.38
CA PRO A 126 -14.07 -25.25 -8.79
C PRO A 126 -14.91 -26.30 -8.06
N GLU A 127 -14.96 -27.54 -8.57
CA GLU A 127 -15.74 -28.61 -7.96
C GLU A 127 -15.19 -29.02 -6.59
N LYS A 128 -13.87 -29.04 -6.46
CA LYS A 128 -13.22 -29.31 -5.15
C LYS A 128 -13.48 -28.19 -4.17
N ALA A 129 -13.46 -26.95 -4.63
CA ALA A 129 -13.78 -25.77 -3.81
C ALA A 129 -15.23 -25.85 -3.30
N LEU A 130 -16.19 -26.16 -4.19
CA LEU A 130 -17.60 -26.33 -3.81
C LEU A 130 -17.80 -27.44 -2.78
N SER A 131 -17.12 -28.57 -2.97
CA SER A 131 -17.17 -29.69 -2.00
C SER A 131 -16.64 -29.29 -0.62
N TYR A 132 -15.54 -28.57 -0.58
CA TYR A 132 -14.96 -28.07 0.66
C TYR A 132 -15.93 -27.16 1.42
N LEU A 133 -16.67 -26.30 0.71
CA LEU A 133 -17.61 -25.35 1.30
C LEU A 133 -18.81 -26.00 1.99
N GLU A 134 -19.18 -27.23 1.62
CA GLU A 134 -20.29 -27.96 2.24
C GLU A 134 -20.07 -28.22 3.74
N THR A 135 -18.82 -28.35 4.17
CA THR A 135 -18.46 -28.64 5.57
C THR A 135 -17.71 -27.50 6.25
N ALA A 136 -17.59 -26.36 5.59
CA ALA A 136 -16.89 -25.20 6.13
C ALA A 136 -17.70 -24.47 7.19
N LYS A 137 -17.01 -23.72 8.05
CA LYS A 137 -17.64 -22.80 9.01
C LYS A 137 -17.84 -21.43 8.38
N TYR A 138 -18.92 -20.76 8.74
CA TYR A 138 -19.25 -19.43 8.20
C TYR A 138 -19.25 -18.39 9.32
N PRO A 139 -18.89 -17.09 9.02
CA PRO A 139 -18.47 -16.59 7.70
C PRO A 139 -17.13 -17.18 7.26
N ILE A 140 -16.90 -17.14 5.94
CA ILE A 140 -15.67 -17.63 5.30
C ILE A 140 -15.19 -16.62 4.27
N VAL A 141 -13.89 -16.63 3.94
CA VAL A 141 -13.31 -15.68 3.01
C VAL A 141 -12.78 -16.41 1.79
N LEU A 142 -13.20 -15.96 0.60
CA LEU A 142 -12.70 -16.41 -0.69
C LEU A 142 -11.83 -15.31 -1.29
N LYS A 143 -10.61 -15.68 -1.71
CA LYS A 143 -9.67 -14.75 -2.33
C LYS A 143 -9.20 -15.29 -3.69
N ALA A 144 -9.42 -14.50 -4.74
CA ALA A 144 -8.77 -14.77 -6.01
C ALA A 144 -7.25 -14.64 -5.84
N ASP A 145 -6.50 -15.55 -6.46
CA ASP A 145 -5.04 -15.46 -6.47
C ASP A 145 -4.58 -14.30 -7.36
N GLY A 146 -3.45 -13.69 -7.03
CA GLY A 146 -2.91 -12.59 -7.82
C GLY A 146 -3.48 -11.21 -7.46
N LEU A 147 -3.11 -10.24 -8.30
CA LEU A 147 -3.51 -8.84 -8.14
C LEU A 147 -4.91 -8.61 -8.72
N ALA A 148 -5.90 -8.47 -7.88
CA ALA A 148 -7.29 -8.20 -8.29
C ALA A 148 -7.74 -6.80 -7.88
N LEU A 149 -6.82 -5.85 -7.79
CA LEU A 149 -7.06 -4.45 -7.39
C LEU A 149 -7.81 -4.33 -6.05
N GLY A 150 -7.53 -5.26 -5.12
CA GLY A 150 -8.22 -5.33 -3.84
C GLY A 150 -9.68 -5.79 -3.91
N LYS A 151 -10.18 -6.14 -5.09
CA LYS A 151 -11.59 -6.53 -5.31
C LYS A 151 -11.81 -8.03 -5.31
N GLY A 152 -10.76 -8.82 -5.36
CA GLY A 152 -10.81 -10.28 -5.41
C GLY A 152 -11.02 -10.97 -4.06
N VAL A 153 -11.47 -10.25 -3.04
CA VAL A 153 -11.74 -10.78 -1.70
C VAL A 153 -13.23 -10.74 -1.42
N LEU A 154 -13.84 -11.89 -1.16
CA LEU A 154 -15.26 -12.04 -0.88
C LEU A 154 -15.46 -12.65 0.50
N ILE A 155 -16.16 -11.91 1.37
CA ILE A 155 -16.59 -12.42 2.68
C ILE A 155 -17.97 -13.01 2.50
N CYS A 156 -18.10 -14.32 2.75
CA CYS A 156 -19.34 -15.05 2.53
C CYS A 156 -19.91 -15.50 3.87
N ASN A 157 -21.14 -15.10 4.16
CA ASN A 157 -21.81 -15.41 5.43
C ASN A 157 -22.59 -16.73 5.37
N THR A 158 -22.91 -17.21 4.17
CA THR A 158 -23.68 -18.43 3.95
C THR A 158 -23.04 -19.30 2.89
N LEU A 159 -23.41 -20.60 2.86
CA LEU A 159 -22.97 -21.54 1.84
C LEU A 159 -23.35 -21.05 0.43
N GLU A 160 -24.56 -20.50 0.26
CA GLU A 160 -25.05 -20.00 -1.02
C GLU A 160 -24.21 -18.83 -1.52
N GLU A 161 -23.88 -17.89 -0.64
CA GLU A 161 -22.97 -16.77 -0.97
C GLU A 161 -21.59 -17.29 -1.39
N ALA A 162 -21.07 -18.30 -0.68
CA ALA A 162 -19.78 -18.89 -0.98
C ALA A 162 -19.77 -19.62 -2.32
N LYS A 163 -20.84 -20.37 -2.64
CA LYS A 163 -21.01 -21.03 -3.95
C LYS A 163 -21.02 -20.01 -5.09
N GLU A 164 -21.75 -18.92 -4.90
CA GLU A 164 -21.76 -17.83 -5.88
C GLU A 164 -20.38 -17.17 -6.01
N GLY A 165 -19.66 -17.04 -4.90
CA GLY A 165 -18.28 -16.53 -4.91
C GLY A 165 -17.33 -17.41 -5.72
N VAL A 166 -17.43 -18.73 -5.59
CA VAL A 166 -16.63 -19.68 -6.40
C VAL A 166 -16.96 -19.50 -7.89
N ARG A 167 -18.24 -19.39 -8.23
CA ARG A 167 -18.66 -19.14 -9.61
C ARG A 167 -18.06 -17.85 -10.14
N THR A 168 -18.19 -16.76 -9.40
CA THR A 168 -17.69 -15.44 -9.78
C THR A 168 -16.18 -15.44 -10.02
N ILE A 169 -15.41 -16.02 -9.09
CA ILE A 169 -13.94 -16.01 -9.16
C ILE A 169 -13.43 -17.02 -10.19
N MET A 170 -13.84 -18.26 -10.11
CA MET A 170 -13.20 -19.38 -10.83
C MET A 170 -13.89 -19.74 -12.15
N GLN A 171 -15.19 -19.62 -12.22
CA GLN A 171 -15.98 -20.01 -13.42
C GLN A 171 -16.22 -18.83 -14.35
N ASP A 172 -16.75 -17.73 -13.83
CA ASP A 172 -17.03 -16.52 -14.63
C ASP A 172 -15.76 -15.68 -14.87
N LYS A 173 -14.68 -15.95 -14.13
CA LYS A 173 -13.39 -15.26 -14.27
C LYS A 173 -13.52 -13.75 -14.19
N LYS A 174 -14.35 -13.24 -13.27
CA LYS A 174 -14.56 -11.79 -13.05
C LYS A 174 -13.26 -11.03 -12.83
N PHE A 175 -12.24 -11.69 -12.27
CA PHE A 175 -10.92 -11.13 -11.98
C PHE A 175 -9.85 -11.68 -12.94
N GLY A 176 -10.24 -12.19 -14.11
CA GLY A 176 -9.35 -12.72 -15.13
C GLY A 176 -8.54 -13.91 -14.64
N ASP A 177 -7.27 -13.96 -15.00
CA ASP A 177 -6.35 -15.05 -14.64
C ASP A 177 -6.11 -15.18 -13.13
N ALA A 178 -6.35 -14.13 -12.35
CA ALA A 178 -6.32 -14.21 -10.89
C ALA A 178 -7.32 -15.24 -10.33
N GLY A 179 -8.39 -15.55 -11.08
CA GLY A 179 -9.37 -16.56 -10.75
C GLY A 179 -8.98 -18.00 -11.12
N ASN A 180 -7.80 -18.23 -11.69
CA ASN A 180 -7.33 -19.58 -12.00
C ASN A 180 -7.02 -20.39 -10.73
N GLU A 181 -6.70 -19.70 -9.64
CA GLU A 181 -6.50 -20.28 -8.33
C GLU A 181 -7.24 -19.43 -7.29
N MET A 182 -7.74 -20.07 -6.26
CA MET A 182 -8.49 -19.40 -5.20
C MET A 182 -8.05 -19.91 -3.84
N VAL A 183 -7.91 -18.98 -2.89
CA VAL A 183 -7.68 -19.31 -1.49
C VAL A 183 -9.02 -19.20 -0.75
N ILE A 184 -9.36 -20.24 -0.01
CA ILE A 184 -10.48 -20.21 0.95
C ILE A 184 -9.87 -20.20 2.35
N GLU A 185 -10.20 -19.18 3.14
CA GLU A 185 -9.65 -19.06 4.49
C GLU A 185 -10.73 -18.73 5.52
N GLU A 186 -10.43 -19.08 6.78
CA GLU A 186 -11.30 -18.73 7.89
C GLU A 186 -11.42 -17.22 8.04
N PHE A 187 -12.58 -16.78 8.47
CA PHE A 187 -12.81 -15.37 8.79
C PHE A 187 -12.21 -15.06 10.16
N MET A 188 -11.22 -14.17 10.17
CA MET A 188 -10.61 -13.70 11.42
C MET A 188 -11.35 -12.48 11.95
N THR A 189 -11.50 -12.41 13.26
CA THR A 189 -12.06 -11.25 13.95
C THR A 189 -10.99 -10.60 14.82
N GLY A 190 -11.05 -9.30 14.92
CA GLY A 190 -10.08 -8.51 15.68
C GLY A 190 -9.91 -7.12 15.09
N ARG A 191 -8.79 -6.50 15.38
CA ARG A 191 -8.43 -5.19 14.82
C ARG A 191 -7.37 -5.33 13.76
N GLU A 192 -7.61 -4.70 12.63
CA GLU A 192 -6.63 -4.63 11.56
C GLU A 192 -5.61 -3.53 11.86
N VAL A 193 -4.34 -3.85 11.70
CA VAL A 193 -3.23 -2.90 11.83
C VAL A 193 -2.27 -3.14 10.68
N SER A 194 -1.72 -2.05 10.15
CA SER A 194 -0.73 -2.09 9.08
C SER A 194 0.65 -1.75 9.63
N VAL A 195 1.66 -2.56 9.28
CA VAL A 195 3.06 -2.28 9.59
C VAL A 195 3.87 -2.40 8.31
N LEU A 196 4.43 -1.29 7.87
CA LEU A 196 5.36 -1.27 6.74
C LEU A 196 6.77 -1.51 7.27
N SER A 197 7.61 -2.13 6.45
CA SER A 197 8.98 -2.45 6.85
C SER A 197 9.95 -2.30 5.68
N PHE A 198 11.16 -1.82 5.99
CA PHE A 198 12.28 -1.87 5.05
C PHE A 198 12.99 -3.22 5.20
N VAL A 199 13.42 -3.78 4.09
CA VAL A 199 14.04 -5.11 4.03
C VAL A 199 15.21 -5.09 3.04
N ASP A 200 16.36 -5.63 3.45
CA ASP A 200 17.59 -5.70 2.62
C ASP A 200 17.96 -7.11 2.17
N GLY A 201 17.03 -8.05 2.27
CA GLY A 201 17.25 -9.47 2.00
C GLY A 201 17.58 -10.30 3.24
N LYS A 202 18.10 -9.70 4.29
CA LYS A 202 18.50 -10.36 5.54
C LYS A 202 17.87 -9.69 6.77
N THR A 203 17.96 -8.38 6.82
CA THR A 203 17.50 -7.56 7.94
C THR A 203 16.18 -6.91 7.60
N ILE A 204 15.30 -6.81 8.58
CA ILE A 204 14.05 -6.07 8.50
C ILE A 204 14.02 -4.99 9.57
N LYS A 205 13.61 -3.78 9.18
CA LYS A 205 13.38 -2.65 10.09
C LYS A 205 11.95 -2.16 9.90
N THR A 206 11.14 -2.33 10.91
CA THR A 206 9.73 -1.93 10.84
C THR A 206 9.56 -0.43 11.05
N MET A 207 8.61 0.15 10.32
CA MET A 207 8.18 1.52 10.48
C MET A 207 7.12 1.62 11.58
N THR A 208 6.75 2.83 11.95
CA THR A 208 5.62 3.06 12.87
C THR A 208 4.33 2.43 12.31
N SER A 209 3.47 1.93 13.21
CA SER A 209 2.21 1.32 12.82
C SER A 209 1.24 2.33 12.21
N ALA A 210 0.30 1.85 11.43
CA ALA A 210 -0.80 2.63 10.88
C ALA A 210 -2.09 1.80 10.90
N GLN A 211 -3.21 2.47 10.72
CA GLN A 211 -4.51 1.81 10.67
C GLN A 211 -5.37 2.48 9.61
N ASP A 212 -5.85 1.69 8.65
CA ASP A 212 -6.61 2.14 7.50
C ASP A 212 -8.10 1.88 7.68
N HIS A 213 -8.92 2.57 6.87
CA HIS A 213 -10.37 2.44 6.83
C HIS A 213 -10.77 2.04 5.41
N LYS A 214 -11.10 0.76 5.22
CA LYS A 214 -11.32 0.16 3.89
C LYS A 214 -12.69 0.43 3.29
N ARG A 215 -13.72 0.61 4.11
CA ARG A 215 -15.09 0.81 3.62
C ARG A 215 -15.32 2.24 3.14
N ALA A 216 -16.18 2.36 2.13
CA ALA A 216 -16.47 3.66 1.51
C ALA A 216 -17.26 4.61 2.42
N GLY A 217 -18.12 4.10 3.28
CA GLY A 217 -19.03 4.89 4.11
C GLY A 217 -18.70 4.91 5.59
N ASP A 218 -19.17 5.94 6.28
CA ASP A 218 -19.06 6.08 7.72
C ASP A 218 -19.58 4.84 8.45
N GLY A 219 -18.97 4.50 9.59
CA GLY A 219 -19.35 3.33 10.37
C GLY A 219 -18.95 2.00 9.71
N ASP A 220 -17.96 2.03 8.83
CA ASP A 220 -17.50 0.87 8.07
C ASP A 220 -18.61 0.23 7.24
N THR A 221 -19.34 1.05 6.51
CA THR A 221 -20.43 0.65 5.63
C THR A 221 -20.06 0.78 4.16
N GLY A 222 -20.85 0.16 3.30
CA GLY A 222 -20.65 0.24 1.85
C GLY A 222 -19.57 -0.72 1.34
N LEU A 223 -19.09 -0.45 0.13
CA LEU A 223 -18.13 -1.29 -0.57
C LEU A 223 -16.70 -1.12 -0.03
N ASN A 224 -15.90 -2.15 -0.19
CA ASN A 224 -14.45 -2.07 0.04
C ASN A 224 -13.80 -1.14 -0.98
N THR A 225 -12.80 -0.41 -0.54
CA THR A 225 -12.04 0.54 -1.36
C THR A 225 -10.54 0.29 -1.19
N GLY A 226 -9.74 1.12 -1.84
CA GLY A 226 -8.29 1.16 -1.61
C GLY A 226 -7.88 1.77 -0.27
N GLY A 227 -8.83 2.37 0.44
CA GLY A 227 -8.64 3.06 1.73
C GLY A 227 -9.20 4.47 1.67
N MET A 228 -10.01 4.81 2.66
CA MET A 228 -10.68 6.11 2.76
C MET A 228 -10.02 7.05 3.76
N GLY A 229 -8.99 6.58 4.41
CA GLY A 229 -8.22 7.34 5.37
C GLY A 229 -7.46 6.44 6.32
N THR A 230 -6.45 7.00 6.95
CA THR A 230 -5.54 6.25 7.81
C THR A 230 -4.98 7.14 8.90
N PHE A 231 -4.46 6.54 9.94
CA PHE A 231 -3.77 7.25 11.00
C PHE A 231 -2.58 6.46 11.50
N SER A 232 -1.65 7.14 12.15
CA SER A 232 -0.42 6.56 12.71
C SER A 232 -0.01 7.35 13.97
N PRO A 233 0.43 6.66 15.06
CA PRO A 233 0.46 5.20 15.23
C PRO A 233 -0.89 4.63 15.63
N SER A 234 -1.06 3.31 15.51
CA SER A 234 -2.23 2.62 16.05
C SER A 234 -2.07 2.42 17.56
N PRO A 235 -3.06 2.83 18.40
CA PRO A 235 -2.99 2.62 19.84
C PRO A 235 -3.14 1.13 20.23
N PHE A 236 -3.61 0.30 19.31
CA PHE A 236 -3.75 -1.14 19.53
C PHE A 236 -2.48 -1.92 19.23
N TYR A 237 -1.52 -1.31 18.54
CA TYR A 237 -0.21 -1.89 18.30
C TYR A 237 0.70 -1.59 19.48
N THR A 238 0.54 -2.39 20.54
CA THR A 238 1.27 -2.23 21.79
C THR A 238 2.68 -2.78 21.69
N LYS A 239 3.51 -2.51 22.72
CA LYS A 239 4.85 -3.08 22.82
C LYS A 239 4.83 -4.61 22.81
N GLU A 240 3.86 -5.24 23.50
CA GLU A 240 3.72 -6.68 23.52
C GLU A 240 3.36 -7.25 22.16
N VAL A 241 2.47 -6.57 21.42
CA VAL A 241 2.13 -6.93 20.03
C VAL A 241 3.39 -6.84 19.15
N ASP A 242 4.13 -5.76 19.26
CA ASP A 242 5.37 -5.57 18.50
C ASP A 242 6.39 -6.66 18.79
N GLU A 243 6.65 -6.95 20.06
CA GLU A 243 7.59 -8.00 20.47
C GLU A 243 7.20 -9.37 19.91
N PHE A 244 5.92 -9.70 19.94
CA PHE A 244 5.41 -10.94 19.35
C PHE A 244 5.65 -10.98 17.84
N CYS A 245 5.30 -9.91 17.14
CA CYS A 245 5.46 -9.82 15.69
C CYS A 245 6.92 -9.85 15.25
N GLN A 246 7.81 -9.18 15.98
CA GLN A 246 9.25 -9.23 15.73
C GLN A 246 9.77 -10.66 15.83
N LYS A 247 9.34 -11.39 16.86
CA LYS A 247 9.80 -12.75 17.12
C LYS A 247 9.21 -13.79 16.17
N HIS A 248 7.91 -13.67 15.80
CA HIS A 248 7.18 -14.74 15.12
C HIS A 248 6.75 -14.43 13.68
N ILE A 249 6.80 -13.17 13.26
CA ILE A 249 6.25 -12.75 11.96
C ILE A 249 7.29 -12.09 11.06
N TYR A 250 7.90 -10.99 11.52
CA TYR A 250 8.70 -10.13 10.63
C TYR A 250 9.99 -10.80 10.13
N GLN A 251 10.89 -11.13 11.02
CA GLN A 251 12.14 -11.78 10.63
C GLN A 251 11.88 -13.17 10.05
N ALA A 252 10.88 -13.88 10.56
CA ALA A 252 10.49 -15.18 10.03
C ALA A 252 10.08 -15.10 8.54
N THR A 253 9.39 -14.04 8.14
CA THR A 253 9.01 -13.82 6.73
C THR A 253 10.23 -13.59 5.85
N VAL A 254 11.16 -12.75 6.29
CA VAL A 254 12.40 -12.46 5.54
C VAL A 254 13.25 -13.71 5.41
N ASP A 255 13.42 -14.46 6.48
CA ASP A 255 14.19 -15.72 6.49
C ASP A 255 13.52 -16.78 5.60
N ALA A 256 12.19 -16.88 5.62
CA ALA A 256 11.43 -17.80 4.78
C ALA A 256 11.64 -17.48 3.29
N MET A 257 11.58 -16.23 2.90
CA MET A 257 11.81 -15.81 1.52
C MET A 257 13.23 -16.14 1.06
N ARG A 258 14.24 -15.94 1.90
CA ARG A 258 15.61 -16.36 1.60
C ARG A 258 15.72 -17.86 1.44
N ALA A 259 15.12 -18.63 2.33
CA ALA A 259 15.15 -20.08 2.29
C ALA A 259 14.51 -20.65 1.01
N GLU A 260 13.50 -19.92 0.46
CA GLU A 260 12.89 -20.27 -0.81
C GLU A 260 13.70 -19.82 -2.04
N GLY A 261 14.88 -19.22 -1.84
CA GLY A 261 15.68 -18.68 -2.92
C GLY A 261 15.11 -17.41 -3.55
N ARG A 262 14.29 -16.68 -2.81
CA ARG A 262 13.59 -15.45 -3.21
C ARG A 262 13.88 -14.30 -2.25
N PRO A 263 15.15 -13.90 -2.06
CA PRO A 263 15.48 -12.85 -1.12
C PRO A 263 14.73 -11.56 -1.46
N PHE A 264 14.16 -10.92 -0.45
CA PHE A 264 13.33 -9.74 -0.62
C PHE A 264 14.11 -8.48 -0.27
N LYS A 265 14.21 -7.53 -1.20
CA LYS A 265 14.75 -6.18 -0.96
C LYS A 265 13.67 -5.17 -1.33
N GLY A 266 13.33 -4.27 -0.42
CA GLY A 266 12.29 -3.30 -0.66
C GLY A 266 11.43 -3.07 0.58
N VAL A 267 10.14 -2.82 0.39
CA VAL A 267 9.18 -2.67 1.47
C VAL A 267 8.25 -3.87 1.50
N ILE A 268 8.13 -4.50 2.67
CA ILE A 268 7.02 -5.44 2.95
C ILE A 268 5.99 -4.70 3.79
N PHE A 269 4.76 -4.70 3.31
CA PHE A 269 3.59 -4.28 4.05
C PHE A 269 2.97 -5.51 4.71
N PHE A 270 2.89 -5.49 6.04
CA PHE A 270 2.19 -6.51 6.81
C PHE A 270 0.81 -5.99 7.16
N GLY A 271 -0.23 -6.59 6.59
CA GLY A 271 -1.59 -6.45 7.09
C GLY A 271 -1.79 -7.45 8.22
N LEU A 272 -2.00 -6.96 9.43
CA LEU A 272 -2.14 -7.79 10.63
C LEU A 272 -3.57 -7.75 11.14
N MET A 273 -4.05 -8.88 11.63
CA MET A 273 -5.27 -8.97 12.43
C MET A 273 -4.85 -9.27 13.87
N LEU A 274 -5.19 -8.37 14.78
CA LEU A 274 -4.95 -8.57 16.21
C LEU A 274 -6.13 -9.35 16.79
N THR A 275 -6.01 -10.66 16.81
CA THR A 275 -7.06 -11.58 17.27
C THR A 275 -6.94 -11.89 18.76
N GLU A 276 -7.95 -12.55 19.34
CA GLU A 276 -7.90 -13.01 20.73
C GLU A 276 -6.76 -14.03 20.96
N GLU A 277 -6.36 -14.75 19.91
CA GLU A 277 -5.24 -15.71 19.95
C GLU A 277 -3.88 -15.05 19.71
N GLY A 278 -3.84 -13.77 19.49
CA GLY A 278 -2.65 -13.00 19.17
C GLY A 278 -2.63 -12.48 17.73
N PRO A 279 -1.56 -11.76 17.36
CA PRO A 279 -1.41 -11.24 16.01
C PRO A 279 -1.29 -12.35 14.96
N LYS A 280 -2.00 -12.16 13.84
CA LYS A 280 -1.92 -13.04 12.66
C LYS A 280 -1.76 -12.21 11.41
N VAL A 281 -1.03 -12.72 10.44
CA VAL A 281 -0.90 -12.06 9.13
C VAL A 281 -2.20 -12.22 8.36
N LEU A 282 -2.82 -11.11 8.01
CA LEU A 282 -3.99 -11.07 7.14
C LEU A 282 -3.56 -11.13 5.67
N GLU A 283 -2.56 -10.32 5.32
CA GLU A 283 -2.01 -10.26 3.97
C GLU A 283 -0.62 -9.64 3.96
N TYR A 284 0.11 -9.88 2.87
CA TYR A 284 1.34 -9.18 2.53
C TYR A 284 1.13 -8.30 1.30
N ASN A 285 1.83 -7.15 1.27
CA ASN A 285 2.04 -6.41 0.04
C ASN A 285 3.55 -6.15 -0.12
N ALA A 286 4.00 -6.08 -1.36
CA ALA A 286 5.44 -6.00 -1.69
C ALA A 286 5.89 -4.56 -1.99
N ARG A 287 5.25 -3.59 -1.38
CA ARG A 287 5.43 -2.15 -1.62
C ARG A 287 4.89 -1.34 -0.45
N PHE A 288 5.12 -0.02 -0.49
CA PHE A 288 4.45 0.90 0.44
C PHE A 288 2.93 0.80 0.32
N GLY A 289 2.22 1.03 1.43
CA GLY A 289 0.77 1.13 1.44
C GLY A 289 0.27 2.49 0.95
N ASP A 290 -0.94 2.51 0.41
CA ASP A 290 -1.65 3.72 0.00
C ASP A 290 -3.09 3.63 0.54
N PRO A 291 -3.48 4.39 1.60
CA PRO A 291 -2.90 5.66 2.03
C PRO A 291 -1.90 5.61 3.21
N GLU A 292 -1.40 4.47 3.65
CA GLU A 292 -0.54 4.36 4.84
C GLU A 292 0.76 5.17 4.71
N ALA A 293 1.38 5.20 3.54
CA ALA A 293 2.59 5.99 3.30
C ALA A 293 2.38 7.48 3.65
N GLN A 294 1.17 7.99 3.44
CA GLN A 294 0.81 9.40 3.66
C GLN A 294 0.81 9.80 5.14
N VAL A 295 0.78 8.86 6.08
CA VAL A 295 0.90 9.14 7.52
C VAL A 295 2.19 8.63 8.12
N VAL A 296 2.84 7.65 7.50
CA VAL A 296 4.09 7.05 7.99
C VAL A 296 5.31 7.87 7.58
N LEU A 297 5.42 8.21 6.28
CA LEU A 297 6.58 8.93 5.76
C LEU A 297 6.74 10.34 6.32
N PRO A 298 5.68 11.15 6.52
CA PRO A 298 5.84 12.47 7.15
C PRO A 298 6.35 12.41 8.59
N ARG A 299 6.23 11.28 9.27
CA ARG A 299 6.70 11.08 10.64
C ARG A 299 8.09 10.46 10.72
N MET A 300 8.68 10.03 9.60
CA MET A 300 10.01 9.43 9.57
C MET A 300 11.09 10.51 9.74
N LYS A 301 12.03 10.29 10.65
CA LYS A 301 13.14 11.23 10.89
C LYS A 301 14.32 11.02 9.96
N ASN A 302 14.54 9.78 9.50
CA ASN A 302 15.67 9.44 8.63
C ASN A 302 15.53 10.06 7.25
N ASP A 303 16.65 10.29 6.60
CA ASP A 303 16.69 10.53 5.15
C ASP A 303 16.30 9.23 4.44
N ILE A 304 15.22 9.25 3.69
CA ILE A 304 14.70 8.06 3.00
C ILE A 304 15.74 7.47 2.03
N ILE A 305 16.55 8.32 1.40
CA ILE A 305 17.57 7.86 0.46
C ILE A 305 18.63 7.01 1.16
N GLU A 306 19.05 7.40 2.36
CA GLU A 306 20.00 6.61 3.14
C GLU A 306 19.45 5.23 3.49
N VAL A 307 18.18 5.15 3.85
CA VAL A 307 17.51 3.88 4.16
C VAL A 307 17.36 3.02 2.90
N VAL A 308 16.94 3.63 1.80
CA VAL A 308 16.78 2.94 0.50
C VAL A 308 18.12 2.39 0.00
N GLU A 309 19.17 3.19 0.06
CA GLU A 309 20.52 2.73 -0.32
C GLU A 309 21.00 1.58 0.57
N ALA A 310 20.74 1.65 1.89
CA ALA A 310 21.08 0.57 2.81
C ALA A 310 20.34 -0.73 2.48
N CYS A 311 19.07 -0.64 2.04
CA CYS A 311 18.32 -1.81 1.59
C CYS A 311 18.96 -2.45 0.34
N ILE A 312 19.34 -1.61 -0.64
CA ILE A 312 19.97 -2.09 -1.87
C ILE A 312 21.34 -2.72 -1.58
N ASP A 313 22.12 -2.11 -0.71
CA ASP A 313 23.50 -2.50 -0.42
C ASP A 313 23.62 -3.60 0.66
N GLY A 314 22.52 -4.00 1.29
CA GLY A 314 22.51 -5.03 2.33
C GLY A 314 23.11 -4.56 3.66
N THR A 315 23.02 -3.27 3.96
CA THR A 315 23.55 -2.64 5.18
C THR A 315 22.48 -2.06 6.10
N LEU A 316 21.25 -2.53 5.95
CA LEU A 316 20.12 -2.03 6.75
C LEU A 316 20.30 -2.22 8.25
N ASP A 317 21.06 -3.22 8.67
CA ASP A 317 21.42 -3.46 10.08
C ASP A 317 22.15 -2.28 10.73
N GLN A 318 22.79 -1.42 9.95
CA GLN A 318 23.51 -0.23 10.39
C GLN A 318 22.61 1.01 10.52
N VAL A 319 21.35 0.93 10.05
CA VAL A 319 20.40 2.05 10.08
C VAL A 319 19.65 2.06 11.41
N ASP A 320 19.66 3.20 12.10
CA ASP A 320 18.80 3.45 13.25
C ASP A 320 17.52 4.16 12.77
N LEU A 321 16.52 3.36 12.44
CA LEU A 321 15.25 3.86 11.92
C LEU A 321 14.42 4.51 13.02
N GLN A 322 14.12 5.80 12.87
CA GLN A 322 13.44 6.61 13.88
C GLN A 322 12.23 7.35 13.31
N PHE A 323 11.21 7.48 14.15
CA PHE A 323 9.98 8.21 13.85
C PHE A 323 9.73 9.26 14.90
N GLU A 324 9.01 10.33 14.53
CA GLU A 324 8.60 11.38 15.45
C GLU A 324 7.65 10.82 16.53
N ASP A 325 7.73 11.37 17.72
CA ASP A 325 6.83 11.03 18.84
C ASP A 325 5.59 11.93 18.79
N ASN A 326 4.81 11.78 17.75
CA ASN A 326 3.58 12.50 17.49
C ASN A 326 2.59 11.58 16.78
N ALA A 327 1.56 12.15 16.17
CA ALA A 327 0.60 11.39 15.38
C ALA A 327 0.33 12.08 14.04
N ALA A 328 -0.20 11.33 13.09
CA ALA A 328 -0.68 11.85 11.81
C ALA A 328 -2.00 11.17 11.42
N VAL A 329 -2.88 11.92 10.80
CA VAL A 329 -4.15 11.44 10.24
C VAL A 329 -4.24 11.89 8.80
N CYS A 330 -4.63 10.97 7.92
CA CYS A 330 -4.89 11.26 6.51
C CYS A 330 -6.36 10.97 6.20
N VAL A 331 -7.08 11.97 5.71
CA VAL A 331 -8.45 11.83 5.23
C VAL A 331 -8.43 11.85 3.71
N VAL A 332 -8.94 10.80 3.08
CA VAL A 332 -9.02 10.72 1.63
C VAL A 332 -10.23 11.51 1.13
N LEU A 333 -9.98 12.46 0.22
CA LEU A 333 -11.03 13.13 -0.54
C LEU A 333 -11.21 12.37 -1.85
N ALA A 334 -12.38 11.76 -2.00
CA ALA A 334 -12.72 10.94 -3.16
C ALA A 334 -13.75 11.64 -4.05
N SER A 335 -13.88 11.14 -5.28
CA SER A 335 -14.98 11.51 -6.17
C SER A 335 -16.24 10.74 -5.74
N GLU A 336 -17.36 11.43 -5.61
CA GLU A 336 -18.63 10.80 -5.26
C GLU A 336 -18.97 9.69 -6.28
N GLY A 337 -19.36 8.53 -5.75
CA GLY A 337 -19.57 7.31 -6.53
C GLY A 337 -18.43 6.31 -6.48
N TYR A 338 -17.23 6.74 -6.06
CA TYR A 338 -16.11 5.81 -5.82
C TYR A 338 -16.49 4.73 -4.79
N PRO A 339 -16.21 3.46 -4.96
CA PRO A 339 -15.29 2.85 -5.96
C PRO A 339 -15.95 2.34 -7.25
N VAL A 340 -17.20 2.70 -7.54
CA VAL A 340 -17.95 2.16 -8.68
C VAL A 340 -17.78 3.03 -9.94
N SER A 341 -18.40 4.20 -9.95
CA SER A 341 -18.33 5.13 -11.08
C SER A 341 -18.40 6.56 -10.58
N TYR A 342 -17.70 7.46 -11.26
CA TYR A 342 -17.59 8.84 -10.85
C TYR A 342 -17.19 9.73 -12.02
N GLU A 343 -17.54 11.00 -11.92
CA GLU A 343 -17.13 12.04 -12.89
C GLU A 343 -15.68 12.46 -12.63
N LYS A 344 -14.95 12.72 -13.71
CA LYS A 344 -13.57 13.23 -13.71
C LYS A 344 -13.50 14.59 -14.38
N GLY A 345 -12.38 15.27 -14.21
CA GLY A 345 -12.12 16.55 -14.87
C GLY A 345 -12.73 17.74 -14.15
N LEU A 346 -13.13 17.58 -12.89
CA LEU A 346 -13.69 18.67 -12.10
C LEU A 346 -12.59 19.53 -11.49
N PRO A 347 -12.68 20.87 -11.59
CA PRO A 347 -11.67 21.79 -11.04
C PRO A 347 -11.55 21.68 -9.53
N ILE A 348 -10.31 21.73 -9.05
CA ILE A 348 -9.98 21.69 -7.62
C ILE A 348 -9.44 23.07 -7.22
N SER A 349 -10.00 23.64 -6.14
CA SER A 349 -9.56 24.91 -5.57
C SER A 349 -9.05 24.76 -4.16
N GLY A 350 -8.22 25.68 -3.70
CA GLY A 350 -7.73 25.75 -2.33
C GLY A 350 -6.43 25.01 -2.07
N LEU A 351 -5.84 24.40 -3.10
CA LEU A 351 -4.58 23.64 -2.97
C LEU A 351 -3.41 24.50 -2.48
N GLU A 352 -3.40 25.80 -2.84
CA GLU A 352 -2.37 26.76 -2.43
C GLU A 352 -2.32 26.98 -0.92
N LYS A 353 -3.39 26.66 -0.20
CA LYS A 353 -3.46 26.84 1.27
C LYS A 353 -2.55 25.88 2.04
N PHE A 354 -2.11 24.80 1.40
CA PHE A 354 -1.17 23.87 2.01
C PHE A 354 0.29 24.32 1.88
N LYS A 355 0.56 25.26 1.00
CA LYS A 355 1.89 25.78 0.79
C LYS A 355 2.34 26.53 2.05
N ASP A 356 3.54 26.19 2.52
CA ASP A 356 4.15 26.80 3.69
C ASP A 356 3.42 26.55 5.04
N GLU A 357 2.44 25.64 5.06
CA GLU A 357 1.76 25.22 6.30
C GLU A 357 2.44 23.98 6.89
N GLU A 358 3.28 24.21 7.89
CA GLU A 358 4.01 23.13 8.55
C GLU A 358 3.07 22.14 9.24
N GLY A 359 3.31 20.84 9.00
CA GLY A 359 2.50 19.76 9.60
C GLY A 359 1.21 19.45 8.84
N TYR A 360 0.97 20.11 7.71
CA TYR A 360 -0.17 19.86 6.83
C TYR A 360 0.32 19.48 5.43
N TYR A 361 -0.30 18.47 4.85
CA TYR A 361 0.10 17.92 3.56
C TYR A 361 -1.13 17.64 2.71
N CYS A 362 -1.04 17.94 1.43
CA CYS A 362 -2.04 17.55 0.44
C CYS A 362 -1.37 16.61 -0.57
N PHE A 363 -1.50 15.32 -0.34
CA PHE A 363 -0.94 14.32 -1.24
C PHE A 363 -1.93 14.01 -2.36
N HIS A 364 -1.52 14.27 -3.59
CA HIS A 364 -2.36 14.03 -4.77
C HIS A 364 -2.34 12.56 -5.16
N ALA A 365 -3.52 12.03 -5.44
CA ALA A 365 -3.72 10.71 -6.03
C ALA A 365 -4.25 10.87 -7.46
N GLY A 366 -5.56 10.94 -7.63
CA GLY A 366 -6.17 11.11 -8.94
C GLY A 366 -6.32 12.57 -9.34
N THR A 367 -5.25 13.22 -9.74
CA THR A 367 -5.26 14.59 -10.26
C THR A 367 -4.46 14.71 -11.55
N LYS A 368 -4.81 15.69 -12.37
CA LYS A 368 -4.05 16.06 -13.57
C LYS A 368 -4.19 17.54 -13.85
N PHE A 369 -3.34 18.06 -14.70
CA PHE A 369 -3.50 19.39 -15.24
C PHE A 369 -4.51 19.41 -16.39
N ASP A 370 -5.31 20.46 -16.43
CA ASP A 370 -6.12 20.86 -17.58
C ASP A 370 -5.79 22.32 -17.85
N GLY A 371 -4.84 22.55 -18.76
CA GLY A 371 -4.20 23.85 -18.90
C GLY A 371 -3.42 24.20 -17.64
N GLU A 372 -3.74 25.33 -17.03
CA GLU A 372 -3.14 25.78 -15.76
C GLU A 372 -3.91 25.29 -14.52
N ASN A 373 -5.09 24.69 -14.72
CA ASN A 373 -5.93 24.21 -13.64
C ASN A 373 -5.59 22.77 -13.26
N ILE A 374 -5.76 22.46 -12.00
CA ILE A 374 -5.69 21.08 -11.51
C ILE A 374 -7.10 20.55 -11.38
N VAL A 375 -7.36 19.40 -11.97
CA VAL A 375 -8.68 18.78 -12.01
C VAL A 375 -8.63 17.34 -11.47
N THR A 376 -9.79 16.83 -11.06
CA THR A 376 -9.93 15.43 -10.63
C THR A 376 -9.67 14.47 -11.78
N ASN A 377 -9.04 13.35 -11.51
CA ASN A 377 -8.70 12.31 -12.49
C ASN A 377 -8.70 10.89 -11.89
N GLY A 378 -9.51 10.66 -10.89
CA GLY A 378 -9.57 9.36 -10.25
C GLY A 378 -10.63 9.26 -9.17
N GLY A 379 -10.78 8.07 -8.61
CA GLY A 379 -11.71 7.83 -7.50
C GLY A 379 -11.22 8.44 -6.20
N ARG A 380 -10.01 8.08 -5.77
CA ARG A 380 -9.30 8.78 -4.69
C ARG A 380 -8.57 9.95 -5.34
N VAL A 381 -8.88 11.14 -4.91
CA VAL A 381 -8.37 12.39 -5.54
C VAL A 381 -7.20 12.96 -4.75
N LEU A 382 -7.39 13.17 -3.45
CA LEU A 382 -6.40 13.77 -2.56
C LEU A 382 -6.38 13.04 -1.23
N GLY A 383 -5.22 13.01 -0.59
CA GLY A 383 -5.06 12.62 0.82
C GLY A 383 -4.67 13.85 1.63
N ILE A 384 -5.53 14.28 2.52
CA ILE A 384 -5.28 15.42 3.39
C ILE A 384 -4.68 14.88 4.69
N THR A 385 -3.39 15.12 4.88
CA THR A 385 -2.65 14.66 6.06
C THR A 385 -2.33 15.83 6.98
N ALA A 386 -2.54 15.65 8.27
CA ALA A 386 -2.07 16.58 9.29
C ALA A 386 -1.44 15.84 10.46
N LYS A 387 -0.41 16.46 11.04
CA LYS A 387 0.22 16.02 12.27
C LYS A 387 -0.41 16.68 13.49
N GLY A 388 -0.25 16.08 14.64
CA GLY A 388 -0.62 16.63 15.93
C GLY A 388 0.19 15.94 17.03
N LYS A 389 0.16 16.50 18.24
CA LYS A 389 0.88 15.91 19.38
C LYS A 389 0.36 14.50 19.73
N ASP A 390 -0.92 14.25 19.43
CA ASP A 390 -1.61 12.98 19.61
C ASP A 390 -2.63 12.78 18.47
N LEU A 391 -3.27 11.62 18.44
CA LEU A 391 -4.25 11.30 17.40
C LEU A 391 -5.45 12.22 17.40
N LYS A 392 -5.90 12.66 18.57
CA LYS A 392 -7.04 13.57 18.70
C LYS A 392 -6.75 14.90 18.01
N GLU A 393 -5.59 15.49 18.27
CA GLU A 393 -5.17 16.74 17.65
C GLU A 393 -4.91 16.57 16.15
N ALA A 394 -4.20 15.50 15.76
CA ALA A 394 -3.94 15.22 14.35
C ALA A 394 -5.25 15.05 13.56
N ARG A 395 -6.22 14.35 14.14
CA ARG A 395 -7.55 14.19 13.54
C ARG A 395 -8.27 15.52 13.36
N ALA A 396 -8.31 16.34 14.39
CA ALA A 396 -8.94 17.66 14.34
C ALA A 396 -8.28 18.55 13.28
N ASN A 397 -6.94 18.54 13.22
CA ASN A 397 -6.17 19.30 12.22
C ASN A 397 -6.45 18.81 10.80
N ALA A 398 -6.47 17.50 10.57
CA ALA A 398 -6.73 16.93 9.24
C ALA A 398 -8.13 17.30 8.75
N TYR A 399 -9.16 17.14 9.58
CA TYR A 399 -10.53 17.50 9.20
C TYR A 399 -10.71 18.99 8.96
N ALA A 400 -10.07 19.84 9.75
CA ALA A 400 -10.07 21.29 9.50
C ALA A 400 -9.48 21.60 8.10
N ALA A 401 -8.39 20.93 7.74
CA ALA A 401 -7.73 21.12 6.45
C ALA A 401 -8.54 20.57 5.27
N THR A 402 -9.42 19.60 5.47
CA THR A 402 -10.31 19.12 4.39
C THR A 402 -11.22 20.20 3.86
N GLU A 403 -11.54 21.19 4.68
CA GLU A 403 -12.37 22.33 4.28
C GLU A 403 -11.62 23.34 3.40
N TRP A 404 -10.30 23.29 3.37
CA TRP A 404 -9.51 24.21 2.54
C TRP A 404 -9.66 23.92 1.05
N VAL A 405 -9.98 22.67 0.70
CA VAL A 405 -10.03 22.19 -0.68
C VAL A 405 -11.46 21.93 -1.11
N GLN A 406 -11.80 22.37 -2.32
CA GLN A 406 -13.14 22.21 -2.89
C GLN A 406 -13.08 21.67 -4.32
N PHE A 407 -13.96 20.73 -4.60
CA PHE A 407 -14.34 20.30 -5.95
C PHE A 407 -15.77 19.73 -5.88
N ASP A 408 -16.52 19.84 -6.97
CA ASP A 408 -17.99 19.68 -6.93
C ASP A 408 -18.51 18.35 -6.40
N ASN A 409 -17.83 17.25 -6.70
CA ASN A 409 -18.24 15.93 -6.21
C ASN A 409 -17.36 15.41 -5.08
N LYS A 410 -16.82 16.28 -4.26
CA LYS A 410 -16.00 15.93 -3.10
C LYS A 410 -16.77 15.03 -2.13
N TYR A 411 -16.19 13.85 -1.85
CA TYR A 411 -16.72 12.89 -0.89
C TYR A 411 -15.63 12.46 0.08
N MET A 412 -15.97 12.33 1.36
CA MET A 412 -15.06 11.80 2.38
C MET A 412 -15.84 11.13 3.49
N ARG A 413 -15.18 10.26 4.23
CA ARG A 413 -15.70 9.77 5.51
C ARG A 413 -15.44 10.82 6.60
N HIS A 414 -16.31 10.83 7.62
CA HIS A 414 -16.24 11.78 8.74
C HIS A 414 -15.73 11.12 10.02
N ASP A 415 -15.47 9.84 10.00
CA ASP A 415 -15.11 9.03 11.18
C ASP A 415 -13.66 8.49 11.16
N ILE A 416 -12.81 8.98 10.25
CA ILE A 416 -11.41 8.55 10.18
C ILE A 416 -10.72 8.86 11.51
N GLY A 417 -10.18 7.82 12.16
CA GLY A 417 -9.54 7.95 13.46
C GLY A 417 -10.47 8.13 14.67
N LYS A 418 -11.79 8.04 14.49
CA LYS A 418 -12.77 8.29 15.56
C LYS A 418 -12.86 7.17 16.60
N ALA A 419 -12.53 5.94 16.21
CA ALA A 419 -12.60 4.76 17.08
C ALA A 419 -11.41 4.62 18.06
N ILE A 420 -10.84 5.74 18.46
CA ILE A 420 -9.66 5.80 19.33
C ILE A 420 -10.07 6.42 20.67
#